data_684cbffa2e5b8f7932e44c19dc45912f
#
_entry.id   684cbffa2e5b8f7932e44c19dc45912f
#
_cell.length_a   1.000
_cell.length_b   1.000
_cell.length_c   1.000
_cell.angle_alpha   90.00
_cell.angle_beta   90.00
_cell.angle_gamma   90.00
#
_symmetry.space_group_name_H-M   'P 1'
#
loop_
_entity.id
_entity.type
_entity.pdbx_description
1 polymer ?
#
loop_
_entity_poly.entity_id
_entity_poly.type
_entity_poly.pdbx_seq_one_letter_code
_entity_poly.pdbx_strand_id
1 'polypeptide(L)'
;RQVHLNYYAVKGLMARVYLYKKDYQNAALCASEVIESGRFEWVKQENLTNAKMADLTFSTEHLFALNVVNLGSRAEKYFTGGNLGFALDETNLLEYYESAQDYRYLYQFKSGTGLSNSLRYLMKYDQLTGDVSTSWPDSYRNKMAMIRLPEMYYILAECRHHTSGDVLGALN
;
A
#
# COMPACT_ATOMS: atom_id res chain seq x y z
N ARG A 1 16.15 5.84 2.93
CA ARG A 1 15.54 6.46 4.11
C ARG A 1 14.32 5.68 4.63
N GLN A 2 13.44 5.17 3.78
CA GLN A 2 12.20 4.45 4.17
C GLN A 2 12.43 3.11 4.87
N VAL A 3 13.56 2.45 4.67
CA VAL A 3 13.92 1.17 5.31
C VAL A 3 14.66 1.34 6.64
N HIS A 4 14.77 2.57 7.11
CA HIS A 4 15.31 2.89 8.43
C HIS A 4 14.24 3.55 9.26
N LEU A 5 14.21 3.25 10.53
CA LEU A 5 13.31 3.93 11.46
C LEU A 5 13.70 5.42 11.49
N ASN A 6 12.81 6.25 10.99
CA ASN A 6 12.99 7.70 10.88
C ASN A 6 11.94 8.41 11.73
N TYR A 7 12.08 9.73 11.87
CA TYR A 7 11.17 10.54 12.68
C TYR A 7 9.68 10.29 12.37
N TYR A 8 9.31 10.30 11.08
CA TYR A 8 7.91 10.12 10.67
C TYR A 8 7.42 8.68 10.82
N ALA A 9 8.33 7.71 10.70
CA ALA A 9 8.02 6.32 11.03
C ALA A 9 7.65 6.16 12.50
N VAL A 10 8.39 6.84 13.39
CA VAL A 10 8.09 6.87 14.83
C VAL A 10 6.75 7.57 15.08
N LYS A 11 6.51 8.74 14.46
CA LYS A 11 5.23 9.46 14.57
C LYS A 11 4.05 8.61 14.09
N GLY A 12 4.17 7.93 12.94
CA GLY A 12 3.14 7.02 12.45
C GLY A 12 2.88 5.84 13.40
N LEU A 13 3.94 5.28 13.97
CA LEU A 13 3.80 4.24 15.00
C LEU A 13 3.13 4.77 16.27
N MET A 14 3.49 5.97 16.72
CA MET A 14 2.85 6.62 17.87
C MET A 14 1.36 6.86 17.61
N ALA A 15 1.00 7.34 16.41
CA ALA A 15 -0.40 7.54 16.03
C ALA A 15 -1.20 6.23 16.15
N ARG A 16 -0.66 5.12 15.63
CA ARG A 16 -1.26 3.78 15.75
C ARG A 16 -1.40 3.34 17.21
N VAL A 17 -0.38 3.52 18.03
CA VAL A 17 -0.38 3.13 19.45
C VAL A 17 -1.39 3.98 20.24
N TYR A 18 -1.43 5.29 20.02
CA TYR A 18 -2.40 6.17 20.68
C TYR A 18 -3.84 5.85 20.26
N LEU A 19 -4.08 5.56 18.98
CA LEU A 19 -5.39 5.10 18.52
C LEU A 19 -5.82 3.81 19.24
N TYR A 20 -4.92 2.84 19.32
CA TYR A 20 -5.18 1.58 20.04
C TYR A 20 -5.51 1.80 21.52
N LYS A 21 -4.87 2.79 22.15
CA LYS A 21 -5.16 3.22 23.53
C LYS A 21 -6.42 4.07 23.65
N LYS A 22 -7.10 4.41 22.56
CA LYS A 22 -8.23 5.35 22.49
C LYS A 22 -7.87 6.78 22.93
N ASP A 23 -6.60 7.14 22.89
CA ASP A 23 -6.10 8.49 23.08
C ASP A 23 -6.17 9.24 21.74
N TYR A 24 -7.40 9.57 21.37
CA TYR A 24 -7.70 10.13 20.04
C TYR A 24 -7.03 11.48 19.80
N GLN A 25 -6.82 12.28 20.84
CA GLN A 25 -6.17 13.58 20.72
C GLN A 25 -4.71 13.43 20.31
N ASN A 26 -3.94 12.60 21.01
CA ASN A 26 -2.54 12.36 20.69
C ASN A 26 -2.37 11.56 19.39
N ALA A 27 -3.29 10.65 19.08
CA ALA A 27 -3.30 9.94 17.80
C ALA A 27 -3.46 10.91 16.63
N ALA A 28 -4.45 11.82 16.72
CA ALA A 28 -4.69 12.85 15.70
C ALA A 28 -3.49 13.79 15.52
N LEU A 29 -2.90 14.26 16.62
CA LEU A 29 -1.71 15.12 16.56
C LEU A 29 -0.55 14.45 15.83
N CYS A 30 -0.25 13.19 16.15
CA CYS A 30 0.83 12.46 15.50
C CYS A 30 0.54 12.18 14.02
N ALA A 31 -0.70 11.85 13.67
CA ALA A 31 -1.10 11.62 12.27
C ALA A 31 -1.06 12.90 11.44
N SER A 32 -1.61 14.01 11.98
CA SER A 32 -1.59 15.33 11.33
C SER A 32 -0.18 15.81 11.05
N GLU A 33 0.75 15.64 12.00
CA GLU A 33 2.14 16.03 11.81
C GLU A 33 2.82 15.31 10.64
N VAL A 34 2.49 14.03 10.45
CA VAL A 34 2.99 13.27 9.28
C VAL A 34 2.40 13.82 7.98
N ILE A 35 1.08 14.03 7.95
CA ILE A 35 0.36 14.52 6.76
C ILE A 35 0.86 15.92 6.37
N GLU A 36 0.90 16.85 7.33
CA GLU A 36 1.28 18.24 7.12
C GLU A 36 2.76 18.42 6.74
N SER A 37 3.58 17.42 7.01
CA SER A 37 5.00 17.46 6.63
C SER A 37 5.22 17.58 5.11
N GLY A 38 4.24 17.16 4.29
CA GLY A 38 4.33 17.14 2.83
C GLY A 38 5.46 16.25 2.28
N ARG A 39 6.03 15.34 3.10
CA ARG A 39 7.17 14.49 2.71
C ARG A 39 6.77 13.20 2.02
N PHE A 40 5.51 12.84 2.12
CA PHE A 40 4.94 11.64 1.56
C PHE A 40 3.84 12.06 0.59
N GLU A 41 3.86 11.50 -0.61
CA GLU A 41 2.94 11.85 -1.67
C GLU A 41 2.14 10.61 -2.08
N TRP A 42 0.90 10.83 -2.50
CA TRP A 42 0.11 9.80 -3.15
C TRP A 42 0.83 9.31 -4.41
N VAL A 43 0.74 8.02 -4.67
CA VAL A 43 1.29 7.46 -5.90
C VAL A 43 0.59 8.10 -7.10
N LYS A 44 1.37 8.50 -8.10
CA LYS A 44 0.85 9.07 -9.35
C LYS A 44 0.62 7.96 -10.37
N GLN A 45 -0.40 8.13 -11.21
CA GLN A 45 -0.73 7.17 -12.26
C GLN A 45 0.45 6.88 -13.18
N GLU A 46 1.24 7.88 -13.53
CA GLU A 46 2.44 7.73 -14.37
C GLU A 46 3.45 6.72 -13.80
N ASN A 47 3.53 6.62 -12.48
CA ASN A 47 4.40 5.64 -11.80
C ASN A 47 3.85 4.21 -11.84
N LEU A 48 2.57 4.04 -12.13
CA LEU A 48 1.90 2.74 -12.19
C LEU A 48 1.80 2.21 -13.63
N THR A 49 1.73 3.10 -14.61
CA THR A 49 1.55 2.73 -16.03
C THR A 49 2.85 2.37 -16.73
N ASN A 50 4.00 2.64 -16.13
CA ASN A 50 5.29 2.27 -16.71
C ASN A 50 5.50 0.75 -16.64
N ALA A 51 5.28 0.07 -17.77
CA ALA A 51 5.36 -1.38 -17.87
C ALA A 51 6.70 -2.00 -17.42
N LYS A 52 7.79 -1.19 -17.43
CA LYS A 52 9.13 -1.65 -17.04
C LYS A 52 9.50 -1.31 -15.60
N MET A 53 8.83 -0.32 -14.98
CA MET A 53 9.22 0.21 -13.68
C MET A 53 8.00 0.64 -12.85
N ALA A 54 6.88 -0.08 -12.95
CA ALA A 54 5.67 0.26 -12.20
C ALA A 54 5.89 0.16 -10.68
N ASP A 55 5.57 1.22 -9.95
CA ASP A 55 5.63 1.25 -8.48
C ASP A 55 4.39 0.59 -7.85
N LEU A 56 4.28 -0.72 -7.99
CA LEU A 56 3.13 -1.48 -7.49
C LEU A 56 3.04 -1.50 -5.96
N THR A 57 4.10 -1.10 -5.26
CA THR A 57 4.12 -1.02 -3.80
C THR A 57 3.65 0.34 -3.27
N PHE A 58 3.49 1.34 -4.16
CA PHE A 58 3.16 2.71 -3.81
C PHE A 58 4.22 3.31 -2.86
N SER A 59 5.48 3.22 -3.28
CA SER A 59 6.63 3.52 -2.42
C SER A 59 6.71 4.97 -1.97
N THR A 60 6.11 5.91 -2.71
CA THR A 60 6.04 7.33 -2.34
C THR A 60 5.25 7.55 -1.05
N GLU A 61 4.35 6.63 -0.72
CA GLU A 61 3.49 6.68 0.47
C GLU A 61 4.13 6.01 1.70
N HIS A 62 5.32 5.38 1.57
CA HIS A 62 5.91 4.62 2.67
C HIS A 62 6.56 5.52 3.71
N LEU A 63 6.03 5.57 4.92
CA LEU A 63 6.68 6.13 6.10
C LEU A 63 7.80 5.20 6.59
N PHE A 64 7.47 3.91 6.62
CA PHE A 64 8.40 2.85 7.00
C PHE A 64 8.13 1.58 6.21
N ALA A 65 9.20 0.94 5.76
CA ALA A 65 9.16 -0.34 5.07
C ALA A 65 10.30 -1.24 5.55
N LEU A 66 10.07 -2.54 5.53
CA LEU A 66 11.13 -3.53 5.75
C LEU A 66 11.83 -3.82 4.42
N ASN A 67 13.13 -3.97 4.46
CA ASN A 67 13.88 -4.51 3.34
C ASN A 67 13.88 -6.05 3.44
N VAL A 68 13.15 -6.69 2.54
CA VAL A 68 13.00 -8.15 2.51
C VAL A 68 13.78 -8.68 1.31
N VAL A 69 14.94 -9.25 1.56
CA VAL A 69 15.79 -9.84 0.51
C VAL A 69 15.01 -10.88 -0.27
N ASN A 70 15.07 -10.80 -1.61
CA ASN A 70 14.36 -11.69 -2.54
C ASN A 70 12.83 -11.67 -2.36
N LEU A 71 12.25 -10.52 -2.03
CA LEU A 71 10.81 -10.36 -1.83
C LEU A 71 10.02 -10.87 -3.06
N GLY A 72 10.43 -10.52 -4.27
CA GLY A 72 9.79 -10.98 -5.52
C GLY A 72 9.73 -12.51 -5.63
N SER A 73 10.85 -13.19 -5.43
CA SER A 73 10.90 -14.68 -5.48
C SER A 73 10.09 -15.34 -4.36
N ARG A 74 9.97 -14.67 -3.21
CA ARG A 74 9.10 -15.15 -2.12
C ARG A 74 7.62 -14.96 -2.46
N ALA A 75 7.28 -13.79 -2.99
CA ALA A 75 5.90 -13.46 -3.39
C ALA A 75 5.43 -14.34 -4.55
N GLU A 76 6.30 -14.66 -5.51
CA GLU A 76 6.01 -15.53 -6.64
C GLU A 76 5.40 -16.86 -6.21
N LYS A 77 5.89 -17.45 -5.13
CA LYS A 77 5.38 -18.73 -4.61
C LYS A 77 3.91 -18.70 -4.22
N TYR A 78 3.39 -17.52 -3.87
CA TYR A 78 2.05 -17.36 -3.31
C TYR A 78 1.10 -16.59 -4.21
N PHE A 79 1.61 -15.70 -5.07
CA PHE A 79 0.79 -14.72 -5.78
C PHE A 79 0.90 -14.79 -7.30
N THR A 80 1.71 -15.71 -7.86
CA THR A 80 1.79 -15.86 -9.32
C THR A 80 1.12 -17.12 -9.81
N GLY A 81 0.52 -17.03 -10.99
CA GLY A 81 -0.40 -18.01 -11.54
C GLY A 81 0.18 -19.38 -11.96
N GLY A 82 1.44 -19.67 -11.65
CA GLY A 82 2.04 -20.97 -11.95
C GLY A 82 1.79 -22.04 -10.88
N ASN A 83 1.57 -21.64 -9.65
CA ASN A 83 1.19 -22.51 -8.55
C ASN A 83 -0.16 -22.01 -8.01
N LEU A 84 -1.00 -22.90 -7.51
CA LEU A 84 -2.29 -22.60 -6.88
C LEU A 84 -2.09 -21.75 -5.61
N GLY A 85 -1.58 -20.53 -5.81
CA GLY A 85 -1.35 -19.57 -4.77
C GLY A 85 -2.62 -18.81 -4.41
N PHE A 86 -2.46 -17.73 -3.67
CA PHE A 86 -3.57 -16.85 -3.32
C PHE A 86 -4.02 -16.06 -4.54
N ALA A 87 -5.24 -16.32 -4.99
CA ALA A 87 -5.91 -15.61 -6.06
C ALA A 87 -7.31 -15.22 -5.61
N LEU A 88 -7.85 -14.16 -6.20
CA LEU A 88 -9.23 -13.75 -6.02
C LEU A 88 -10.01 -14.09 -7.29
N ASP A 89 -11.25 -14.50 -7.13
CA ASP A 89 -12.20 -14.54 -8.23
C ASP A 89 -12.52 -13.09 -8.67
N GLU A 90 -12.67 -12.89 -9.98
CA GLU A 90 -12.93 -11.55 -10.53
C GLU A 90 -14.21 -10.93 -9.97
N THR A 91 -15.25 -11.76 -9.75
CA THR A 91 -16.50 -11.30 -9.18
C THR A 91 -16.31 -10.74 -7.77
N ASN A 92 -15.57 -11.47 -6.92
CA ASN A 92 -15.24 -11.00 -5.58
C ASN A 92 -14.37 -9.75 -5.60
N LEU A 93 -13.45 -9.66 -6.57
CA LEU A 93 -12.59 -8.48 -6.70
C LEU A 93 -13.40 -7.22 -7.01
N LEU A 94 -14.40 -7.33 -7.90
CA LEU A 94 -15.32 -6.24 -8.25
C LEU A 94 -16.22 -5.83 -7.07
N GLU A 95 -16.54 -6.77 -6.18
CA GLU A 95 -17.29 -6.48 -4.95
C GLU A 95 -16.46 -5.66 -3.96
N TYR A 96 -15.14 -5.93 -3.85
CA TYR A 96 -14.25 -5.18 -2.96
C TYR A 96 -13.82 -3.81 -3.51
N TYR A 97 -13.77 -3.65 -4.82
CA TYR A 97 -13.38 -2.41 -5.47
C TYR A 97 -14.58 -1.82 -6.20
N GLU A 98 -15.27 -0.89 -5.54
CA GLU A 98 -16.50 -0.26 -6.04
C GLU A 98 -16.33 0.48 -7.37
N SER A 99 -15.10 0.80 -7.76
CA SER A 99 -14.79 1.52 -8.98
C SER A 99 -13.73 0.81 -9.80
N ALA A 100 -14.03 0.58 -11.08
CA ALA A 100 -13.06 0.14 -12.08
C ALA A 100 -11.93 1.17 -12.33
N GLN A 101 -12.02 2.37 -11.74
CA GLN A 101 -10.98 3.40 -11.78
C GLN A 101 -10.02 3.33 -10.58
N ASP A 102 -10.25 2.45 -9.61
CA ASP A 102 -9.34 2.26 -8.48
C ASP A 102 -7.98 1.75 -8.99
N TYR A 103 -6.92 2.47 -8.66
CA TYR A 103 -5.56 2.12 -9.09
C TYR A 103 -5.11 0.75 -8.60
N ARG A 104 -5.61 0.30 -7.45
CA ARG A 104 -5.33 -1.05 -6.94
C ARG A 104 -5.98 -2.10 -7.83
N TYR A 105 -7.23 -1.90 -8.21
CA TYR A 105 -7.93 -2.78 -9.16
C TYR A 105 -7.22 -2.82 -10.51
N LEU A 106 -6.89 -1.65 -11.07
CA LEU A 106 -6.32 -1.53 -12.41
C LEU A 106 -4.90 -2.07 -12.52
N TYR A 107 -4.06 -1.85 -11.51
CA TYR A 107 -2.60 -2.06 -11.64
C TYR A 107 -2.03 -3.11 -10.71
N GLN A 108 -2.71 -3.49 -9.63
CA GLN A 108 -2.18 -4.46 -8.68
C GLN A 108 -2.62 -5.90 -8.92
N PHE A 109 -3.44 -6.15 -9.93
CA PHE A 109 -3.89 -7.49 -10.26
C PHE A 109 -3.66 -7.83 -11.72
N LYS A 110 -3.35 -9.09 -11.99
CA LYS A 110 -3.27 -9.67 -13.34
C LYS A 110 -4.18 -10.87 -13.47
N SER A 111 -4.68 -11.10 -14.69
CA SER A 111 -5.46 -12.30 -15.02
C SER A 111 -4.58 -13.55 -14.95
N GLY A 112 -5.17 -14.64 -14.50
CA GLY A 112 -4.61 -15.97 -14.71
C GLY A 112 -4.60 -16.36 -16.20
N THR A 113 -4.04 -17.51 -16.49
CA THR A 113 -3.98 -18.07 -17.85
C THR A 113 -4.69 -19.40 -17.91
N GLY A 114 -5.18 -19.77 -19.08
CA GLY A 114 -5.86 -21.07 -19.31
C GLY A 114 -7.13 -21.23 -18.48
N LEU A 115 -7.25 -22.31 -17.73
CA LEU A 115 -8.43 -22.62 -16.89
C LEU A 115 -8.62 -21.66 -15.72
N SER A 116 -7.65 -20.81 -15.44
CA SER A 116 -7.67 -19.84 -14.34
C SER A 116 -7.96 -18.41 -14.82
N ASN A 117 -8.57 -18.22 -15.99
CA ASN A 117 -8.83 -16.90 -16.56
C ASN A 117 -9.75 -16.01 -15.68
N SER A 118 -10.63 -16.60 -14.87
CA SER A 118 -11.47 -15.89 -13.92
C SER A 118 -10.73 -15.48 -12.65
N LEU A 119 -9.51 -15.96 -12.45
CA LEU A 119 -8.73 -15.64 -11.27
C LEU A 119 -7.85 -14.42 -11.49
N ARG A 120 -7.73 -13.62 -10.44
CA ARG A 120 -6.88 -12.43 -10.36
C ARG A 120 -5.81 -12.62 -9.31
N TYR A 121 -4.57 -12.43 -9.73
CA TYR A 121 -3.37 -12.61 -8.90
C TYR A 121 -2.79 -11.26 -8.51
N LEU A 122 -2.42 -11.11 -7.23
CA LEU A 122 -1.83 -9.89 -6.73
C LEU A 122 -0.40 -9.70 -7.27
N MET A 123 -0.16 -8.57 -7.91
CA MET A 123 1.14 -8.18 -8.48
C MET A 123 1.98 -7.28 -7.56
N LYS A 124 1.45 -6.88 -6.42
CA LYS A 124 2.07 -5.88 -5.55
C LYS A 124 3.56 -6.12 -5.27
N TYR A 125 3.96 -7.38 -5.16
CA TYR A 125 5.35 -7.77 -4.92
C TYR A 125 5.95 -8.55 -6.10
N ASP A 126 5.28 -8.57 -7.25
CA ASP A 126 5.81 -9.18 -8.47
C ASP A 126 6.89 -8.27 -9.06
N GLN A 127 8.14 -8.61 -8.80
CA GLN A 127 9.32 -7.88 -9.22
C GLN A 127 10.13 -8.65 -10.28
N LEU A 128 9.56 -9.75 -10.79
CA LEU A 128 10.27 -10.70 -11.65
C LEU A 128 9.77 -10.69 -13.09
N THR A 129 8.72 -9.98 -13.42
CA THR A 129 8.17 -9.96 -14.78
C THR A 129 9.02 -9.12 -15.73
N GLY A 130 9.69 -9.82 -16.65
CA GLY A 130 10.52 -9.24 -17.72
C GLY A 130 11.96 -8.96 -17.28
N ASP A 131 12.71 -8.25 -18.11
CA ASP A 131 14.10 -7.80 -17.85
C ASP A 131 14.25 -6.85 -16.65
N VAL A 132 13.31 -6.88 -15.78
CA VAL A 132 13.08 -5.93 -14.68
C VAL A 132 14.04 -6.16 -13.53
N SER A 133 14.69 -7.34 -13.46
CA SER A 133 15.53 -7.67 -12.30
C SER A 133 16.71 -6.73 -12.08
N THR A 134 17.13 -6.02 -13.13
CA THR A 134 18.27 -5.10 -13.07
C THR A 134 17.91 -3.64 -13.24
N SER A 135 16.71 -3.32 -13.74
CA SER A 135 16.31 -1.96 -14.10
C SER A 135 15.33 -1.30 -13.10
N TRP A 136 14.79 -2.06 -12.14
CA TRP A 136 13.91 -1.48 -11.12
C TRP A 136 14.69 -0.57 -10.17
N PRO A 137 14.24 0.64 -9.91
CA PRO A 137 14.85 1.51 -8.92
C PRO A 137 14.87 0.84 -7.55
N ASP A 138 15.95 0.99 -6.80
CA ASP A 138 16.05 0.49 -5.41
C ASP A 138 14.93 1.01 -4.52
N SER A 139 14.30 2.14 -4.92
CA SER A 139 13.13 2.69 -4.25
C SER A 139 11.93 1.74 -4.21
N TYR A 140 11.78 0.85 -5.20
CA TYR A 140 10.63 -0.05 -5.33
C TYR A 140 10.92 -1.49 -4.91
N ARG A 141 12.21 -1.88 -4.98
CA ARG A 141 12.62 -3.27 -4.82
C ARG A 141 12.68 -3.68 -3.36
N ASN A 142 12.32 -4.93 -3.10
CA ASN A 142 12.48 -5.58 -1.81
C ASN A 142 11.86 -4.85 -0.62
N LYS A 143 10.89 -3.98 -0.85
CA LYS A 143 10.24 -3.19 0.19
C LYS A 143 8.86 -3.73 0.54
N MET A 144 8.70 -4.09 1.80
CA MET A 144 7.40 -4.42 2.38
C MET A 144 6.96 -3.26 3.27
N ALA A 145 5.93 -2.53 2.84
CA ALA A 145 5.41 -1.40 3.59
C ALA A 145 4.85 -1.84 4.94
N MET A 146 5.26 -1.16 6.01
CA MET A 146 4.80 -1.38 7.38
C MET A 146 3.90 -0.25 7.88
N ILE A 147 4.20 0.98 7.48
CA ILE A 147 3.40 2.17 7.78
C ILE A 147 3.35 3.02 6.51
N ARG A 148 2.13 3.39 6.10
CA ARG A 148 1.87 4.17 4.89
C ARG A 148 1.06 5.41 5.18
N LEU A 149 1.17 6.39 4.29
CA LEU A 149 0.43 7.65 4.36
C LEU A 149 -1.11 7.46 4.49
N PRO A 150 -1.78 6.55 3.74
CA PRO A 150 -3.22 6.31 3.91
C PRO A 150 -3.64 5.99 5.33
N GLU A 151 -2.81 5.24 6.06
CA GLU A 151 -3.10 4.91 7.47
C GLU A 151 -3.20 6.16 8.34
N MET A 152 -2.38 7.17 8.09
CA MET A 152 -2.43 8.43 8.84
C MET A 152 -3.76 9.18 8.61
N TYR A 153 -4.25 9.17 7.37
CA TYR A 153 -5.56 9.73 7.05
C TYR A 153 -6.70 8.95 7.74
N TYR A 154 -6.66 7.62 7.73
CA TYR A 154 -7.67 6.81 8.42
C TYR A 154 -7.64 7.03 9.94
N ILE A 155 -6.47 7.10 10.55
CA ILE A 155 -6.32 7.40 11.98
C ILE A 155 -6.92 8.79 12.27
N LEU A 156 -6.61 9.79 11.47
CA LEU A 156 -7.11 11.14 11.66
C LEU A 156 -8.65 11.19 11.51
N ALA A 157 -9.21 10.53 10.53
CA ALA A 157 -10.64 10.43 10.29
C ALA A 157 -11.36 9.78 11.49
N GLU A 158 -10.86 8.63 11.96
CA GLU A 158 -11.41 7.94 13.13
C GLU A 158 -11.34 8.83 14.41
N CYS A 159 -10.21 9.49 14.62
CA CYS A 159 -10.04 10.39 15.76
C CYS A 159 -11.03 11.57 15.71
N ARG A 160 -11.24 12.18 14.54
CA ARG A 160 -12.23 13.26 14.36
C ARG A 160 -13.63 12.79 14.67
N HIS A 161 -14.00 11.62 14.17
CA HIS A 161 -15.30 11.03 14.46
C HIS A 161 -15.53 10.87 15.98
N HIS A 162 -14.54 10.37 16.71
CA HIS A 162 -14.67 10.14 18.17
C HIS A 162 -14.57 11.39 19.02
N THR A 163 -13.88 12.42 18.57
CA THR A 163 -13.66 13.64 19.38
C THR A 163 -14.69 14.74 19.15
N SER A 164 -15.16 14.91 17.91
CA SER A 164 -16.08 15.97 17.53
C SER A 164 -17.47 15.48 17.15
N GLY A 165 -17.66 14.18 16.96
CA GLY A 165 -18.88 13.64 16.36
C GLY A 165 -19.07 14.10 14.91
N ASP A 166 -18.08 14.76 14.32
CA ASP A 166 -18.12 15.28 12.97
C ASP A 166 -17.83 14.19 11.95
N VAL A 167 -18.90 13.51 11.55
CA VAL A 167 -18.83 12.45 10.53
C VAL A 167 -18.42 13.03 9.17
N LEU A 168 -18.87 14.22 8.82
CA LEU A 168 -18.55 14.84 7.52
C LEU A 168 -17.09 15.29 7.47
N GLY A 169 -16.56 15.88 8.53
CA GLY A 169 -15.15 16.25 8.62
C GLY A 169 -14.20 15.05 8.73
N ALA A 170 -14.71 13.87 9.09
CA ALA A 170 -13.93 12.63 9.08
C ALA A 170 -13.84 12.03 7.67
N LEU A 171 -14.76 12.35 6.76
CA LEU A 171 -14.81 11.85 5.39
C LEU A 171 -14.11 12.76 4.36
N ASN A 172 -13.78 14.00 4.75
CA ASN A 172 -13.06 15.00 3.96
C ASN A 172 -11.62 15.16 4.47
#